data_8ad6a58f213da144db83fe123688c471
#
_entry.id   8ad6a58f213da144db83fe123688c471
#
_cell.length_a   1.000
_cell.length_b   1.000
_cell.length_c   1.000
_cell.angle_alpha   90.00
_cell.angle_beta   90.00
_cell.angle_gamma   90.00
#
_symmetry.space_group_name_H-M   'P 1'
#
loop_
_entity.id
_entity.type
_entity.pdbx_description
1 polymer ?
#
loop_
_entity_poly.entity_id
_entity_poly.type
_entity_poly.pdbx_seq_one_letter_code
_entity_poly.pdbx_strand_id
1 'polypeptide(L)'
;MFDDPAEEMQFDLKKTSTKRYEQEYEHLELNRETKIENWQAIIKSPVNKRRLKNIFMDELIMNFGDWLKVGQTIYMNGTFREGVVKVCQKNEFEYTSFETQKDLILKVGESDSKIFFAIKHLRTLFGDKFKKFLVYSLDTDVKFLSIYFSSLLPNADIVIKHGQGLSQMFFHPKKVLEIMKTEFQLSTQNEVLCFSKNILQAYLYFGCDSNPGTL
;
A
#
# COMPACT_ATOMS: atom_id res chain seq x y z
N MET A 1 -0.09 -3.86 -3.33
CA MET A 1 0.31 -2.59 -3.95
C MET A 1 1.81 -2.68 -4.21
N PHE A 2 2.29 -2.23 -5.36
CA PHE A 2 3.70 -2.30 -5.73
C PHE A 2 4.26 -0.89 -5.82
N ASP A 3 5.53 -0.70 -5.43
CA ASP A 3 6.22 0.57 -5.61
C ASP A 3 6.42 0.87 -7.09
N ASP A 4 6.28 2.12 -7.49
CA ASP A 4 6.49 2.55 -8.87
C ASP A 4 7.84 3.25 -9.01
N PRO A 5 8.83 2.61 -9.67
CA PRO A 5 10.16 3.20 -9.82
C PRO A 5 10.18 4.50 -10.63
N ALA A 6 9.20 4.73 -11.50
CA ALA A 6 9.16 5.96 -12.30
C ALA A 6 8.67 7.15 -11.47
N GLU A 7 7.75 6.92 -10.52
CA GLU A 7 7.31 7.95 -9.59
C GLU A 7 8.36 8.25 -8.53
N GLU A 8 9.13 7.24 -8.10
CA GLU A 8 10.21 7.40 -7.12
C GLU A 8 11.33 8.35 -7.62
N MET A 9 11.54 8.45 -8.93
CA MET A 9 12.54 9.38 -9.49
C MET A 9 12.15 10.86 -9.34
N GLN A 10 10.91 11.16 -8.96
CA GLN A 10 10.40 12.54 -8.81
C GLN A 10 10.39 13.03 -7.36
N PHE A 11 10.58 12.15 -6.38
CA PHE A 11 10.56 12.46 -4.95
C PHE A 11 11.82 11.90 -4.29
N ASP A 12 12.24 12.50 -3.18
CA ASP A 12 13.40 12.05 -2.39
C ASP A 12 13.31 10.55 -2.12
N LEU A 13 14.09 9.81 -2.90
CA LEU A 13 14.16 8.35 -2.83
C LEU A 13 14.77 7.95 -1.48
N LYS A 14 14.23 6.89 -0.90
CA LYS A 14 14.92 6.20 0.19
C LYS A 14 16.36 5.92 -0.23
N LYS A 15 17.33 6.15 0.66
CA LYS A 15 18.74 5.82 0.39
C LYS A 15 18.94 4.38 -0.09
N THR A 16 18.12 3.45 0.41
CA THR A 16 18.10 2.05 -0.03
C THR A 16 17.59 1.87 -1.45
N SER A 17 16.57 2.62 -1.86
CA SER A 17 16.07 2.61 -3.24
C SER A 17 17.11 3.21 -4.18
N THR A 18 17.70 4.34 -3.83
CA THR A 18 18.79 4.96 -4.60
C THR A 18 19.93 3.98 -4.84
N LYS A 19 20.40 3.29 -3.78
CA LYS A 19 21.46 2.26 -3.92
C LYS A 19 21.05 1.10 -4.83
N ARG A 20 19.76 0.73 -4.84
CA ARG A 20 19.27 -0.32 -5.75
C ARG A 20 19.33 0.12 -7.21
N TYR A 21 19.09 1.39 -7.50
CA TYR A 21 19.13 1.93 -8.87
C TYR A 21 20.57 2.14 -9.37
N GLU A 22 21.53 2.33 -8.48
CA GLU A 22 22.94 2.47 -8.83
C GLU A 22 23.61 1.14 -9.20
N GLN A 23 22.97 0.00 -8.88
CA GLN A 23 23.49 -1.31 -9.26
C GLN A 23 23.11 -1.66 -10.70
N GLU A 24 24.07 -2.09 -11.49
CA GLU A 24 23.82 -2.68 -12.80
C GLU A 24 23.21 -4.07 -12.61
N TYR A 25 21.97 -4.23 -13.09
CA TYR A 25 21.27 -5.51 -13.11
C TYR A 25 21.02 -5.95 -14.54
N GLU A 26 21.09 -7.24 -14.76
CA GLU A 26 20.71 -7.82 -16.03
C GLU A 26 19.22 -7.55 -16.30
N HIS A 27 18.95 -6.92 -17.45
CA HIS A 27 17.59 -6.65 -17.91
C HIS A 27 17.08 -7.82 -18.74
N LEU A 28 16.25 -8.65 -18.13
CA LEU A 28 15.66 -9.79 -18.79
C LEU A 28 14.43 -9.39 -19.63
N GLU A 29 14.29 -9.98 -20.80
CA GLU A 29 13.04 -9.91 -21.55
C GLU A 29 12.02 -10.88 -20.95
N LEU A 30 11.20 -10.37 -20.03
CA LEU A 30 10.17 -11.16 -19.38
C LEU A 30 8.87 -11.12 -20.19
N ASN A 31 8.31 -12.30 -20.41
CA ASN A 31 6.98 -12.51 -20.98
C ASN A 31 6.25 -13.59 -20.17
N ARG A 32 5.02 -13.93 -20.58
CA ARG A 32 4.20 -14.93 -19.86
C ARG A 32 4.79 -16.33 -19.84
N GLU A 33 5.59 -16.67 -20.83
CA GLU A 33 6.18 -17.99 -21.01
C GLU A 33 7.58 -18.09 -20.40
N THR A 34 8.12 -16.96 -19.92
CA THR A 34 9.46 -16.92 -19.35
C THR A 34 9.53 -17.78 -18.07
N LYS A 35 10.32 -18.84 -18.15
CA LYS A 35 10.61 -19.66 -16.98
C LYS A 35 11.56 -18.94 -16.04
N ILE A 36 11.11 -18.68 -14.84
CA ILE A 36 11.87 -17.96 -13.83
C ILE A 36 12.62 -18.96 -12.96
N GLU A 37 13.92 -19.03 -13.13
CA GLU A 37 14.80 -19.90 -12.34
C GLU A 37 15.29 -19.21 -11.06
N ASN A 38 15.54 -17.91 -11.12
CA ASN A 38 16.02 -17.14 -9.99
C ASN A 38 15.18 -15.86 -9.73
N TRP A 39 14.17 -16.00 -8.93
CA TRP A 39 13.28 -14.91 -8.52
C TRP A 39 14.02 -13.77 -7.84
N GLN A 40 15.01 -14.08 -7.02
CA GLN A 40 15.73 -13.05 -6.28
C GLN A 40 16.53 -12.12 -7.22
N ALA A 41 17.10 -12.66 -8.29
CA ALA A 41 17.80 -11.86 -9.28
C ALA A 41 16.81 -10.94 -10.03
N ILE A 42 15.62 -11.46 -10.39
CA ILE A 42 14.61 -10.69 -11.12
C ILE A 42 14.09 -9.52 -10.30
N ILE A 43 13.68 -9.75 -9.05
CA ILE A 43 13.09 -8.69 -8.21
C ILE A 43 14.10 -7.64 -7.72
N LYS A 44 15.40 -7.91 -7.84
CA LYS A 44 16.44 -6.91 -7.56
C LYS A 44 16.49 -5.82 -8.64
N SER A 45 16.24 -6.17 -9.90
CA SER A 45 16.20 -5.20 -11.00
C SER A 45 14.89 -4.43 -11.01
N PRO A 46 14.89 -3.09 -10.88
CA PRO A 46 13.68 -2.29 -10.97
C PRO A 46 12.93 -2.47 -12.30
N VAL A 47 13.67 -2.59 -13.40
CA VAL A 47 13.11 -2.82 -14.74
C VAL A 47 12.41 -4.18 -14.83
N ASN A 48 13.06 -5.23 -14.37
CA ASN A 48 12.48 -6.57 -14.37
C ASN A 48 11.27 -6.64 -13.41
N LYS A 49 11.36 -6.02 -12.24
CA LYS A 49 10.24 -5.91 -11.29
C LYS A 49 9.02 -5.23 -11.93
N ARG A 50 9.25 -4.15 -12.70
CA ARG A 50 8.18 -3.46 -13.42
C ARG A 50 7.56 -4.34 -14.50
N ARG A 51 8.38 -5.01 -15.33
CA ARG A 51 7.91 -5.93 -16.38
C ARG A 51 7.07 -7.05 -15.78
N LEU A 52 7.58 -7.69 -14.72
CA LEU A 52 6.87 -8.75 -14.01
C LEU A 52 5.53 -8.26 -13.44
N LYS A 53 5.53 -7.09 -12.82
CA LYS A 53 4.31 -6.47 -12.31
C LYS A 53 3.28 -6.28 -13.42
N ASN A 54 3.68 -5.76 -14.58
CA ASN A 54 2.77 -5.55 -15.71
C ASN A 54 2.18 -6.88 -16.21
N ILE A 55 3.00 -7.93 -16.33
CA ILE A 55 2.53 -9.26 -16.72
C ILE A 55 1.48 -9.78 -15.73
N PHE A 56 1.75 -9.68 -14.43
CA PHE A 56 0.78 -10.10 -13.40
C PHE A 56 -0.52 -9.29 -13.46
N MET A 57 -0.43 -7.99 -13.67
CA MET A 57 -1.60 -7.13 -13.73
C MET A 57 -2.45 -7.42 -14.96
N ASP A 58 -1.82 -7.66 -16.11
CA ASP A 58 -2.52 -8.04 -17.34
C ASP A 58 -3.23 -9.39 -17.17
N GLU A 59 -2.56 -10.38 -16.56
CA GLU A 59 -3.16 -11.67 -16.26
C GLU A 59 -4.34 -11.55 -15.29
N LEU A 60 -4.17 -10.78 -14.24
CA LEU A 60 -5.26 -10.52 -13.31
C LEU A 60 -6.46 -9.90 -14.02
N ILE A 61 -6.25 -8.89 -14.86
CA ILE A 61 -7.33 -8.21 -15.60
C ILE A 61 -8.05 -9.18 -16.54
N MET A 62 -7.33 -10.05 -17.23
CA MET A 62 -7.95 -10.99 -18.15
C MET A 62 -8.78 -12.07 -17.45
N ASN A 63 -8.39 -12.46 -16.24
CA ASN A 63 -9.01 -13.54 -15.51
C ASN A 63 -9.95 -13.10 -14.38
N PHE A 64 -10.16 -11.79 -14.17
CA PHE A 64 -11.01 -11.30 -13.07
C PHE A 64 -12.46 -11.72 -13.15
N GLY A 65 -12.98 -11.93 -14.36
CA GLY A 65 -14.33 -12.42 -14.54
C GLY A 65 -14.64 -13.68 -13.75
N ASP A 66 -13.64 -14.55 -13.58
CA ASP A 66 -13.77 -15.84 -12.89
C ASP A 66 -13.65 -15.70 -11.36
N TRP A 67 -12.95 -14.70 -10.89
CA TRP A 67 -12.60 -14.54 -9.48
C TRP A 67 -13.51 -13.54 -8.75
N LEU A 68 -13.97 -12.52 -9.44
CA LEU A 68 -14.84 -11.51 -8.85
C LEU A 68 -16.22 -12.09 -8.60
N LYS A 69 -16.72 -11.89 -7.39
CA LYS A 69 -18.13 -12.13 -7.07
C LYS A 69 -18.97 -10.92 -7.42
N VAL A 70 -20.25 -11.16 -7.68
CA VAL A 70 -21.20 -10.08 -7.92
C VAL A 70 -21.17 -9.06 -6.76
N GLY A 71 -21.14 -7.79 -7.11
CA GLY A 71 -21.07 -6.68 -6.16
C GLY A 71 -19.66 -6.37 -5.63
N GLN A 72 -18.65 -7.14 -6.02
CA GLN A 72 -17.27 -6.82 -5.69
C GLN A 72 -16.65 -5.86 -6.70
N THR A 73 -15.81 -4.97 -6.18
CA THR A 73 -15.01 -4.04 -6.97
C THR A 73 -13.55 -4.15 -6.54
N ILE A 74 -12.64 -4.24 -7.48
CA ILE A 74 -11.19 -4.24 -7.24
C ILE A 74 -10.58 -3.01 -7.87
N TYR A 75 -9.83 -2.27 -7.06
CA TYR A 75 -9.02 -1.14 -7.49
C TYR A 75 -7.57 -1.58 -7.56
N MET A 76 -6.96 -1.46 -8.72
CA MET A 76 -5.57 -1.82 -8.93
C MET A 76 -4.75 -0.58 -9.26
N ASN A 77 -3.83 -0.24 -8.37
CA ASN A 77 -2.83 0.78 -8.63
C ASN A 77 -1.55 0.09 -9.11
N GLY A 78 -1.13 0.43 -10.31
CA GLY A 78 0.06 -0.13 -10.93
C GLY A 78 0.50 0.77 -12.07
N THR A 79 1.70 0.54 -12.60
CA THR A 79 2.16 1.19 -13.83
C THR A 79 1.44 0.62 -15.04
N PHE A 80 0.13 0.77 -15.06
CA PHE A 80 -0.57 0.85 -16.31
C PHE A 80 -0.23 2.21 -16.87
N ARG A 81 0.15 2.30 -18.11
CA ARG A 81 0.46 3.53 -18.84
C ARG A 81 0.03 4.78 -18.06
N GLU A 82 1.01 5.55 -17.52
CA GLU A 82 0.77 6.87 -16.89
C GLU A 82 0.05 6.90 -15.52
N GLY A 83 0.26 5.90 -14.67
CA GLY A 83 -0.24 5.97 -13.27
C GLY A 83 -1.76 5.83 -13.13
N VAL A 84 -2.42 5.15 -14.05
CA VAL A 84 -3.86 4.93 -14.01
C VAL A 84 -4.22 3.83 -13.03
N VAL A 85 -5.28 4.06 -12.24
CA VAL A 85 -5.91 3.01 -11.44
C VAL A 85 -6.94 2.29 -12.30
N LYS A 86 -6.79 0.99 -12.47
CA LYS A 86 -7.82 0.16 -13.08
C LYS A 86 -8.83 -0.29 -12.05
N VAL A 87 -10.10 -0.17 -12.40
CA VAL A 87 -11.23 -0.65 -11.61
C VAL A 87 -11.91 -1.77 -12.36
N CYS A 88 -11.99 -2.91 -11.71
CA CYS A 88 -12.72 -4.06 -12.21
C CYS A 88 -13.89 -4.34 -11.28
N GLN A 89 -15.08 -4.46 -11.84
CA GLN A 89 -16.27 -4.75 -11.07
C GLN A 89 -17.15 -5.78 -11.79
N LYS A 90 -17.87 -6.56 -11.02
CA LYS A 90 -18.82 -7.54 -11.51
C LYS A 90 -20.20 -7.22 -10.99
N ASN A 91 -21.15 -7.06 -11.90
CA ASN A 91 -22.58 -7.01 -11.59
C ASN A 91 -23.24 -8.36 -11.92
N GLU A 92 -24.55 -8.44 -11.84
CA GLU A 92 -25.27 -9.70 -12.10
C GLU A 92 -25.20 -10.17 -13.55
N PHE A 93 -24.93 -9.25 -14.49
CA PHE A 93 -25.06 -9.52 -15.92
C PHE A 93 -23.70 -9.54 -16.63
N GLU A 94 -22.76 -8.71 -16.18
CA GLU A 94 -21.51 -8.54 -16.89
C GLU A 94 -20.34 -8.22 -15.97
N TYR A 95 -19.16 -8.48 -16.49
CA TYR A 95 -17.90 -8.05 -15.95
C TYR A 95 -17.42 -6.82 -16.72
N THR A 96 -17.09 -5.75 -16.00
CA THR A 96 -16.55 -4.53 -16.59
C THR A 96 -15.20 -4.17 -16.01
N SER A 97 -14.29 -3.77 -16.86
CA SER A 97 -13.03 -3.15 -16.43
C SER A 97 -12.91 -1.78 -17.10
N PHE A 98 -12.58 -0.77 -16.33
CA PHE A 98 -12.39 0.57 -16.84
C PHE A 98 -11.25 1.29 -16.11
N GLU A 99 -10.68 2.25 -16.79
CA GLU A 99 -9.67 3.12 -16.21
C GLU A 99 -10.35 4.26 -15.48
N THR A 100 -9.97 4.48 -14.22
CA THR A 100 -10.53 5.60 -13.50
C THR A 100 -9.52 6.64 -13.16
N GLN A 101 -10.12 7.68 -12.96
CA GLN A 101 -10.00 8.87 -12.13
C GLN A 101 -8.59 9.18 -11.66
N LYS A 102 -8.10 10.28 -12.23
CA LYS A 102 -6.85 10.94 -11.85
C LYS A 102 -6.71 11.16 -10.33
N ASP A 103 -7.83 11.20 -9.61
CA ASP A 103 -7.86 11.43 -8.16
C ASP A 103 -7.35 10.27 -7.30
N LEU A 104 -7.34 9.05 -7.86
CA LEU A 104 -6.73 7.87 -7.23
C LEU A 104 -5.26 7.70 -7.58
N ILE A 105 -4.74 8.51 -8.50
CA ILE A 105 -3.32 8.55 -8.81
C ILE A 105 -2.62 9.31 -7.70
N LEU A 106 -2.26 8.58 -6.67
CA LEU A 106 -1.47 9.14 -5.59
C LEU A 106 -0.05 9.30 -6.10
N LYS A 107 0.38 10.54 -6.25
CA LYS A 107 1.78 10.92 -6.55
C LYS A 107 2.70 10.64 -5.35
N VAL A 108 2.44 9.57 -4.63
CA VAL A 108 3.24 9.11 -3.51
C VAL A 108 3.96 7.87 -3.98
N GLY A 109 5.28 7.91 -4.04
CA GLY A 109 6.12 6.83 -4.58
C GLY A 109 6.00 5.52 -3.82
N GLU A 110 5.63 5.56 -2.53
CA GLU A 110 5.64 4.39 -1.67
C GLU A 110 4.29 3.73 -1.49
N SER A 111 4.25 2.40 -1.64
CA SER A 111 3.05 1.59 -1.49
C SER A 111 2.41 1.70 -0.12
N ASP A 112 3.22 1.81 0.93
CA ASP A 112 2.75 1.84 2.31
C ASP A 112 1.88 3.05 2.59
N SER A 113 2.31 4.22 2.10
CA SER A 113 1.54 5.45 2.19
C SER A 113 0.29 5.40 1.30
N LYS A 114 0.39 4.82 0.11
CA LYS A 114 -0.73 4.69 -0.85
C LYS A 114 -1.91 3.93 -0.25
N ILE A 115 -1.67 2.93 0.60
CA ILE A 115 -2.72 2.15 1.29
C ILE A 115 -3.66 3.09 2.05
N PHE A 116 -3.12 3.97 2.88
CA PHE A 116 -3.91 4.82 3.76
C PHE A 116 -4.58 5.98 3.01
N PHE A 117 -3.94 6.50 2.00
CA PHE A 117 -4.56 7.48 1.10
C PHE A 117 -5.73 6.85 0.31
N ALA A 118 -5.59 5.60 -0.13
CA ALA A 118 -6.69 4.88 -0.76
C ALA A 118 -7.86 4.69 0.22
N ILE A 119 -7.60 4.32 1.47
CA ILE A 119 -8.64 4.23 2.52
C ILE A 119 -9.34 5.58 2.70
N LYS A 120 -8.57 6.67 2.83
CA LYS A 120 -9.14 8.03 2.94
C LYS A 120 -10.01 8.36 1.74
N HIS A 121 -9.55 8.07 0.53
CA HIS A 121 -10.29 8.32 -0.70
C HIS A 121 -11.60 7.51 -0.75
N LEU A 122 -11.54 6.21 -0.45
CA LEU A 122 -12.75 5.36 -0.38
C LEU A 122 -13.75 5.87 0.66
N ARG A 123 -13.28 6.37 1.80
CA ARG A 123 -14.13 7.01 2.81
C ARG A 123 -14.77 8.30 2.29
N THR A 124 -14.04 9.09 1.52
CA THR A 124 -14.58 10.31 0.90
C THR A 124 -15.65 9.99 -0.13
N LEU A 125 -15.43 8.99 -0.98
CA LEU A 125 -16.39 8.61 -2.04
C LEU A 125 -17.64 7.92 -1.50
N PHE A 126 -17.51 7.03 -0.54
CA PHE A 126 -18.58 6.13 -0.10
C PHE A 126 -19.09 6.41 1.32
N GLY A 127 -18.53 7.41 1.99
CA GLY A 127 -18.96 7.80 3.33
C GLY A 127 -18.90 6.63 4.31
N ASP A 128 -20.00 6.44 5.05
CA ASP A 128 -20.11 5.37 6.05
C ASP A 128 -20.43 3.98 5.48
N LYS A 129 -20.55 3.84 4.16
CA LYS A 129 -20.80 2.53 3.54
C LYS A 129 -19.65 1.54 3.81
N PHE A 130 -18.41 2.03 3.81
CA PHE A 130 -17.23 1.24 4.15
C PHE A 130 -16.62 1.74 5.45
N LYS A 131 -16.81 0.99 6.54
CA LYS A 131 -16.28 1.33 7.87
C LYS A 131 -15.08 0.47 8.25
N LYS A 132 -14.98 -0.75 7.73
CA LYS A 132 -13.95 -1.72 8.07
C LYS A 132 -12.97 -1.91 6.92
N PHE A 133 -11.70 -1.79 7.21
CA PHE A 133 -10.60 -1.96 6.26
C PHE A 133 -9.61 -2.98 6.78
N LEU A 134 -9.42 -4.05 6.03
CA LEU A 134 -8.37 -5.03 6.30
C LEU A 134 -7.18 -4.75 5.40
N VAL A 135 -6.05 -4.41 6.00
CA VAL A 135 -4.79 -4.18 5.30
C VAL A 135 -3.91 -5.40 5.52
N TYR A 136 -3.43 -6.00 4.45
CA TYR A 136 -2.45 -7.07 4.52
C TYR A 136 -1.07 -6.51 4.23
N SER A 137 -0.19 -6.51 5.23
CA SER A 137 1.20 -6.10 5.08
C SER A 137 2.10 -6.85 6.05
N LEU A 138 3.33 -7.13 5.60
CA LEU A 138 4.40 -7.67 6.42
C LEU A 138 5.31 -6.58 6.97
N ASP A 139 5.13 -5.35 6.51
CA ASP A 139 5.97 -4.22 6.85
C ASP A 139 5.58 -3.59 8.20
N THR A 140 6.60 -3.26 8.98
CA THR A 140 6.43 -2.59 10.27
C THR A 140 6.04 -1.12 10.09
N ASP A 141 6.50 -0.47 9.04
CA ASP A 141 6.19 0.92 8.71
C ASP A 141 4.67 1.10 8.57
N VAL A 142 3.99 0.13 7.97
CA VAL A 142 2.53 0.12 7.82
C VAL A 142 1.80 0.14 9.17
N LYS A 143 2.36 -0.49 10.21
CA LYS A 143 1.75 -0.45 11.56
C LYS A 143 1.82 0.95 12.15
N PHE A 144 2.97 1.63 12.08
CA PHE A 144 3.12 3.00 12.57
C PHE A 144 2.27 3.99 11.78
N LEU A 145 2.28 3.89 10.46
CA LEU A 145 1.38 4.67 9.60
C LEU A 145 -0.09 4.46 9.97
N SER A 146 -0.49 3.20 10.25
CA SER A 146 -1.88 2.89 10.60
C SER A 146 -2.34 3.52 11.91
N ILE A 147 -1.47 3.68 12.91
CA ILE A 147 -1.78 4.39 14.16
C ILE A 147 -2.12 5.85 13.86
N TYR A 148 -1.26 6.53 13.09
CA TYR A 148 -1.48 7.92 12.69
C TYR A 148 -2.76 8.08 11.86
N PHE A 149 -2.95 7.26 10.82
CA PHE A 149 -4.14 7.35 9.98
C PHE A 149 -5.43 6.96 10.70
N SER A 150 -5.38 6.07 11.70
CA SER A 150 -6.54 5.78 12.55
C SER A 150 -6.95 6.95 13.43
N SER A 151 -6.00 7.80 13.83
CA SER A 151 -6.31 9.05 14.52
C SER A 151 -6.91 10.12 13.60
N LEU A 152 -6.51 10.13 12.32
CA LEU A 152 -7.08 11.02 11.29
C LEU A 152 -8.47 10.60 10.83
N LEU A 153 -8.75 9.29 10.85
CA LEU A 153 -9.98 8.68 10.35
C LEU A 153 -10.71 7.94 11.49
N PRO A 154 -11.22 8.65 12.51
CA PRO A 154 -11.77 8.01 13.71
C PRO A 154 -12.96 7.09 13.40
N ASN A 155 -13.68 7.33 12.30
CA ASN A 155 -14.81 6.51 11.87
C ASN A 155 -14.43 5.32 10.98
N ALA A 156 -13.13 5.15 10.65
CA ALA A 156 -12.62 3.98 9.92
C ALA A 156 -12.05 2.96 10.90
N ASP A 157 -12.49 1.72 10.82
CA ASP A 157 -11.93 0.60 11.58
C ASP A 157 -10.87 -0.09 10.72
N ILE A 158 -9.60 0.25 10.96
CA ILE A 158 -8.45 -0.27 10.21
C ILE A 158 -7.85 -1.42 11.03
N VAL A 159 -7.66 -2.56 10.39
CA VAL A 159 -7.00 -3.73 10.97
C VAL A 159 -5.86 -4.14 10.05
N ILE A 160 -4.67 -4.31 10.60
CA ILE A 160 -3.51 -4.79 9.85
C ILE A 160 -3.36 -6.29 10.09
N LYS A 161 -3.47 -7.08 9.02
CA LYS A 161 -3.15 -8.50 9.03
C LYS A 161 -1.66 -8.66 8.70
N HIS A 162 -0.91 -9.24 9.62
CA HIS A 162 0.53 -9.47 9.51
C HIS A 162 0.85 -10.95 9.67
N GLY A 163 1.86 -11.44 8.94
CA GLY A 163 2.26 -12.85 8.99
C GLY A 163 1.42 -13.76 8.10
N GLN A 164 1.84 -15.04 8.02
CA GLN A 164 1.22 -16.06 7.20
C GLN A 164 1.00 -17.35 8.01
N GLY A 165 0.01 -18.14 7.60
CA GLY A 165 -0.28 -19.43 8.23
C GLY A 165 -0.53 -19.30 9.74
N LEU A 166 0.15 -20.13 10.53
CA LEU A 166 0.03 -20.17 11.99
C LEU A 166 0.63 -18.94 12.71
N SER A 167 1.52 -18.19 12.06
CA SER A 167 2.09 -16.95 12.60
C SER A 167 1.28 -15.71 12.29
N GLN A 168 0.05 -15.87 11.80
CA GLN A 168 -0.82 -14.76 11.46
C GLN A 168 -1.25 -13.99 12.70
N MET A 169 -1.07 -12.67 12.66
CA MET A 169 -1.48 -11.74 13.73
C MET A 169 -2.32 -10.61 13.16
N PHE A 170 -3.19 -10.07 14.01
CA PHE A 170 -4.00 -8.89 13.69
C PHE A 170 -3.60 -7.75 14.61
N PHE A 171 -3.15 -6.66 14.02
CA PHE A 171 -2.83 -5.43 14.73
C PHE A 171 -3.98 -4.45 14.58
N HIS A 172 -4.45 -3.91 15.72
CA HIS A 172 -5.58 -3.00 15.81
C HIS A 172 -5.11 -1.60 16.24
N PRO A 173 -4.86 -0.68 15.31
CA PRO A 173 -4.34 0.66 15.62
C PRO A 173 -5.23 1.44 16.60
N LYS A 174 -6.55 1.31 16.50
CA LYS A 174 -7.48 1.97 17.44
C LYS A 174 -7.31 1.52 18.89
N LYS A 175 -7.07 0.23 19.11
CA LYS A 175 -6.81 -0.27 20.47
C LYS A 175 -5.52 0.32 21.04
N VAL A 176 -4.50 0.48 20.18
CA VAL A 176 -3.25 1.15 20.56
C VAL A 176 -3.53 2.61 20.93
N LEU A 177 -4.31 3.33 20.14
CA LEU A 177 -4.70 4.72 20.44
C LEU A 177 -5.52 4.83 21.74
N GLU A 178 -6.39 3.88 22.05
CA GLU A 178 -7.15 3.84 23.31
C GLU A 178 -6.23 3.66 24.52
N ILE A 179 -5.27 2.73 24.43
CA ILE A 179 -4.24 2.55 25.46
C ILE A 179 -3.44 3.85 25.64
N MET A 180 -2.98 4.46 24.54
CA MET A 180 -2.24 5.71 24.58
C MET A 180 -3.05 6.85 25.20
N LYS A 181 -4.34 6.96 24.88
CA LYS A 181 -5.23 7.95 25.50
C LYS A 181 -5.24 7.81 27.02
N THR A 182 -5.35 6.59 27.51
CA THR A 182 -5.39 6.31 28.94
C THR A 182 -4.06 6.59 29.62
N GLU A 183 -2.98 6.04 29.08
CA GLU A 183 -1.63 6.14 29.66
C GLU A 183 -1.11 7.59 29.67
N PHE A 184 -1.37 8.36 28.61
CA PHE A 184 -0.90 9.73 28.47
C PHE A 184 -1.98 10.78 28.77
N GLN A 185 -3.14 10.37 29.30
CA GLN A 185 -4.26 11.24 29.71
C GLN A 185 -4.71 12.20 28.59
N LEU A 186 -4.74 11.72 27.32
CA LEU A 186 -5.14 12.53 26.18
C LEU A 186 -6.66 12.68 26.15
N SER A 187 -7.16 13.91 26.33
CA SER A 187 -8.59 14.20 26.51
C SER A 187 -9.31 14.53 25.21
N THR A 188 -8.60 15.11 24.25
CA THR A 188 -9.18 15.60 23.00
C THR A 188 -8.68 14.85 21.78
N GLN A 189 -9.46 14.87 20.71
CA GLN A 189 -9.05 14.28 19.42
C GLN A 189 -7.80 14.96 18.86
N ASN A 190 -7.63 16.26 19.09
CA ASN A 190 -6.44 16.98 18.63
C ASN A 190 -5.18 16.54 19.37
N GLU A 191 -5.26 16.28 20.68
CA GLU A 191 -4.14 15.73 21.45
C GLU A 191 -3.75 14.34 20.93
N VAL A 192 -4.73 13.48 20.66
CA VAL A 192 -4.49 12.14 20.11
C VAL A 192 -3.83 12.22 18.74
N LEU A 193 -4.31 13.12 17.87
CA LEU A 193 -3.73 13.32 16.54
C LEU A 193 -2.29 13.84 16.64
N CYS A 194 -2.05 14.85 17.49
CA CYS A 194 -0.73 15.41 17.71
C CYS A 194 0.24 14.37 18.26
N PHE A 195 -0.20 13.58 19.24
CA PHE A 195 0.60 12.52 19.84
C PHE A 195 0.93 11.41 18.83
N SER A 196 -0.05 10.93 18.05
CA SER A 196 0.17 9.90 17.04
C SER A 196 1.11 10.39 15.92
N LYS A 197 1.04 11.67 15.55
CA LYS A 197 1.97 12.32 14.63
C LYS A 197 3.39 12.32 15.20
N ASN A 198 3.56 12.67 16.47
CA ASN A 198 4.86 12.70 17.13
C ASN A 198 5.48 11.31 17.22
N ILE A 199 4.68 10.27 17.48
CA ILE A 199 5.15 8.87 17.43
C ILE A 199 5.66 8.51 16.05
N LEU A 200 4.90 8.84 15.00
CA LEU A 200 5.32 8.58 13.64
C LEU A 200 6.61 9.33 13.30
N GLN A 201 6.73 10.60 13.71
CA GLN A 201 7.94 11.39 13.53
C GLN A 201 9.14 10.78 14.28
N ALA A 202 8.93 10.37 15.53
CA ALA A 202 9.98 9.71 16.32
C ALA A 202 10.43 8.40 15.65
N TYR A 203 9.48 7.57 15.19
CA TYR A 203 9.80 6.36 14.44
C TYR A 203 10.62 6.64 13.19
N LEU A 204 10.23 7.64 12.38
CA LEU A 204 10.97 8.04 11.19
C LEU A 204 12.36 8.60 11.51
N TYR A 205 12.52 9.24 12.67
CA TYR A 205 13.79 9.80 13.10
C TYR A 205 14.74 8.74 13.66
N PHE A 206 14.25 7.85 14.53
CA PHE A 206 15.06 6.84 15.21
C PHE A 206 15.37 5.59 14.38
N GLY A 207 14.67 5.38 13.29
CA GLY A 207 14.99 4.34 12.32
C GLY A 207 13.78 3.57 11.84
N CYS A 208 13.45 3.82 10.63
CA CYS A 208 12.73 2.91 9.76
C CYS A 208 13.72 2.45 8.67
N ASP A 209 13.29 1.54 7.81
CA ASP A 209 14.12 1.07 6.69
C ASP A 209 14.62 2.20 5.79
N SER A 210 13.89 3.31 5.75
CA SER A 210 14.22 4.50 4.95
C SER A 210 15.21 5.43 5.62
N ASN A 211 15.28 5.40 6.95
CA ASN A 211 16.18 6.22 7.76
C ASN A 211 16.74 5.34 8.89
N PRO A 212 17.93 4.76 8.72
CA PRO A 212 18.55 3.83 9.68
C PRO A 212 18.92 4.46 11.02
N GLY A 213 18.45 5.66 11.31
CA GLY A 213 18.73 6.34 12.57
C GLY A 213 20.15 6.90 12.64
N THR A 214 20.27 8.04 13.26
CA THR A 214 21.54 8.56 13.75
C THR A 214 21.63 8.19 15.23
N LEU A 215 22.24 7.04 15.51
CA LEU A 215 22.77 6.75 16.85
C LEU A 215 24.11 7.41 17.00
#